data_0219b6dc760d914a15b6c7c9e44fff38
#
_entry.id   0219b6dc760d914a15b6c7c9e44fff38
#
_cell.length_a   1.000
_cell.length_b   1.000
_cell.length_c   1.000
_cell.angle_alpha   90.00
_cell.angle_beta   90.00
_cell.angle_gamma   90.00
#
_symmetry.space_group_name_H-M   'P 1'
#
loop_
_entity.id
_entity.type
_entity.pdbx_description
1 polymer ?
#
loop_
_entity_poly.entity_id
_entity_poly.type
_entity_poly.pdbx_seq_one_letter_code
_entity_poly.pdbx_strand_id
1 'polypeptide(L)'
;MLIINKPAGIPVHPSMQHFEDSLSNGVKYYFDSIGLKRKIRPVNRLDRNTSGIVIFAKNAYIHDRLSSLMQANLFKKEYIAVCEGFFEEKEGTISAPIARKKNSIIERCVSPLGSSAITHYNVLKEFSVDGHDMSEVHVVLETGRTHQIRVHMAYIGHPIVGDTLYGTKSDFIDRQALHAYKVEFVHPISGKLLCINCNWSE
;
A
#
# COMPACT_ATOMS: atom_id res chain seq x y z
N MET A 1 -9.25 1.92 17.69
CA MET A 1 -8.19 1.53 16.73
C MET A 1 -6.95 2.37 17.00
N LEU A 2 -5.79 1.97 16.46
CA LEU A 2 -4.55 2.72 16.42
C LEU A 2 -4.21 2.93 14.95
N ILE A 3 -3.85 4.16 14.56
CA ILE A 3 -3.52 4.52 13.18
C ILE A 3 -2.09 5.04 13.20
N ILE A 4 -1.27 4.53 12.29
CA ILE A 4 0.17 4.80 12.26
C ILE A 4 0.56 5.22 10.85
N ASN A 5 1.34 6.30 10.74
CA ASN A 5 2.14 6.57 9.56
C ASN A 5 3.38 5.66 9.61
N LYS A 6 3.35 4.57 8.85
CA LYS A 6 4.48 3.63 8.78
C LYS A 6 5.61 4.25 7.95
N PRO A 7 6.83 4.35 8.46
CA PRO A 7 7.97 4.68 7.62
C PRO A 7 8.26 3.55 6.62
N ALA A 8 8.99 3.85 5.57
CA ALA A 8 9.57 2.84 4.69
C ALA A 8 10.63 1.99 5.43
N GLY A 9 10.99 0.84 4.89
CA GLY A 9 12.01 -0.05 5.45
C GLY A 9 11.52 -1.04 6.51
N ILE A 10 10.34 -0.82 7.14
CA ILE A 10 9.81 -1.65 8.22
C ILE A 10 8.64 -2.50 7.71
N PRO A 11 8.65 -3.83 7.86
CA PRO A 11 7.52 -4.69 7.52
C PRO A 11 6.39 -4.53 8.54
N VAL A 12 5.13 -4.70 8.11
CA VAL A 12 3.97 -4.63 9.01
C VAL A 12 3.94 -5.83 9.97
N HIS A 13 4.28 -7.02 9.47
CA HIS A 13 4.27 -8.27 10.24
C HIS A 13 5.69 -8.83 10.41
N PRO A 14 5.95 -9.58 11.48
CA PRO A 14 7.17 -10.37 11.59
C PRO A 14 7.36 -11.30 10.38
N SER A 15 8.58 -11.46 9.93
CA SER A 15 8.98 -12.36 8.85
C SER A 15 10.30 -13.03 9.19
N MET A 16 10.75 -14.01 8.40
CA MET A 16 11.98 -14.78 8.68
C MET A 16 13.25 -13.90 8.87
N GLN A 17 13.28 -12.71 8.28
CA GLN A 17 14.41 -11.77 8.40
C GLN A 17 14.11 -10.59 9.36
N HIS A 18 12.88 -10.48 9.86
CA HIS A 18 12.39 -9.35 10.65
C HIS A 18 11.48 -9.86 11.78
N PHE A 19 12.06 -10.68 12.69
CA PHE A 19 11.28 -11.28 13.79
C PHE A 19 10.91 -10.25 14.86
N GLU A 20 11.79 -9.30 15.16
CA GLU A 20 11.67 -8.39 16.32
C GLU A 20 11.53 -6.91 15.92
N ASP A 21 11.71 -6.58 14.64
CA ASP A 21 11.78 -5.21 14.11
C ASP A 21 10.59 -4.85 13.20
N SER A 22 9.49 -5.58 13.27
CA SER A 22 8.28 -5.24 12.52
C SER A 22 7.45 -4.17 13.23
N LEU A 23 6.58 -3.48 12.46
CA LEU A 23 5.62 -2.53 13.04
C LEU A 23 4.71 -3.20 14.09
N SER A 24 4.36 -4.47 13.91
CA SER A 24 3.58 -5.25 14.88
C SER A 24 4.31 -5.44 16.21
N ASN A 25 5.64 -5.58 16.21
CA ASN A 25 6.43 -5.65 17.45
C ASN A 25 6.40 -4.30 18.17
N GLY A 26 6.57 -3.18 17.46
CA GLY A 26 6.44 -1.84 18.04
C GLY A 26 5.04 -1.57 18.62
N VAL A 27 3.98 -2.00 17.93
CA VAL A 27 2.60 -1.90 18.45
C VAL A 27 2.39 -2.79 19.66
N LYS A 28 3.01 -3.98 19.72
CA LYS A 28 2.96 -4.85 20.91
C LYS A 28 3.60 -4.18 22.10
N TYR A 29 4.81 -3.61 21.93
CA TYR A 29 5.48 -2.84 22.97
C TYR A 29 4.63 -1.67 23.48
N TYR A 30 4.05 -0.89 22.56
CA TYR A 30 3.15 0.21 22.90
C TYR A 30 1.91 -0.28 23.67
N PHE A 31 1.29 -1.38 23.25
CA PHE A 31 0.13 -1.94 23.97
C PHE A 31 0.50 -2.38 25.39
N ASP A 32 1.66 -3.00 25.57
CA ASP A 32 2.14 -3.42 26.89
C ASP A 32 2.42 -2.21 27.79
N SER A 33 3.03 -1.14 27.24
CA SER A 33 3.33 0.09 28.01
C SER A 33 2.09 0.81 28.54
N ILE A 34 0.95 0.65 27.87
CA ILE A 34 -0.35 1.21 28.32
C ILE A 34 -1.24 0.18 29.04
N GLY A 35 -0.69 -0.97 29.41
CA GLY A 35 -1.43 -2.05 30.10
C GLY A 35 -2.48 -2.78 29.25
N LEU A 36 -2.45 -2.62 27.92
CA LEU A 36 -3.41 -3.23 27.01
C LEU A 36 -2.95 -4.63 26.57
N LYS A 37 -3.25 -5.65 27.37
CA LYS A 37 -2.94 -7.05 27.05
C LYS A 37 -3.85 -7.61 25.96
N ARG A 38 -3.56 -7.32 24.69
CA ARG A 38 -4.35 -7.72 23.53
C ARG A 38 -3.48 -8.29 22.41
N LYS A 39 -4.08 -9.17 21.59
CA LYS A 39 -3.47 -9.67 20.36
C LYS A 39 -3.33 -8.51 19.35
N ILE A 40 -2.20 -8.43 18.68
CA ILE A 40 -1.94 -7.44 17.63
C ILE A 40 -2.73 -7.83 16.37
N ARG A 41 -3.51 -6.87 15.85
CA ARG A 41 -4.45 -7.07 14.73
C ARG A 41 -4.31 -5.94 13.72
N PRO A 42 -3.35 -5.99 12.79
CA PRO A 42 -3.33 -5.05 11.66
C PRO A 42 -4.54 -5.30 10.76
N VAL A 43 -5.18 -4.24 10.36
CA VAL A 43 -6.37 -4.24 9.48
C VAL A 43 -5.97 -4.26 8.02
N ASN A 44 -4.98 -3.46 7.65
CA ASN A 44 -4.36 -3.44 6.33
C ASN A 44 -2.85 -3.71 6.43
N ARG A 45 -2.24 -3.94 5.29
CA ARG A 45 -0.79 -4.12 5.19
C ARG A 45 -0.22 -3.26 4.07
N LEU A 46 1.02 -2.86 4.26
CA LEU A 46 1.87 -2.24 3.24
C LEU A 46 3.11 -3.11 3.04
N ASP A 47 3.71 -3.02 1.88
CA ASP A 47 5.01 -3.63 1.62
C ASP A 47 6.07 -2.98 2.54
N ARG A 48 7.20 -3.66 2.76
CA ARG A 48 8.26 -3.18 3.65
C ARG A 48 8.68 -1.74 3.32
N ASN A 49 8.94 -1.47 2.04
CA ASN A 49 9.43 -0.19 1.56
C ASN A 49 8.33 0.79 1.12
N THR A 50 7.04 0.46 1.28
CA THR A 50 5.93 1.40 1.11
C THR A 50 5.66 2.10 2.42
N SER A 51 5.61 3.43 2.42
CA SER A 51 5.27 4.27 3.58
C SER A 51 3.76 4.57 3.65
N GLY A 52 3.29 5.11 4.78
CA GLY A 52 1.93 5.62 4.93
C GLY A 52 1.05 4.85 5.91
N ILE A 53 -0.27 4.98 5.75
CA ILE A 53 -1.27 4.61 6.74
C ILE A 53 -1.40 3.11 6.94
N VAL A 54 -1.16 2.66 8.18
CA VAL A 54 -1.49 1.31 8.66
C VAL A 54 -2.39 1.42 9.89
N ILE A 55 -3.47 0.65 9.90
CA ILE A 55 -4.46 0.62 10.98
C ILE A 55 -4.34 -0.68 11.76
N PHE A 56 -4.32 -0.58 13.09
CA PHE A 56 -4.39 -1.70 14.02
C PHE A 56 -5.68 -1.64 14.82
N ALA A 57 -6.43 -2.72 14.82
CA ALA A 57 -7.60 -2.87 15.69
C ALA A 57 -7.19 -3.22 17.10
N LYS A 58 -7.74 -2.51 18.11
CA LYS A 58 -7.48 -2.76 19.54
C LYS A 58 -8.25 -3.97 20.10
N ASN A 59 -9.20 -4.54 19.35
CA ASN A 59 -9.95 -5.74 19.71
C ASN A 59 -10.43 -6.53 18.49
N ALA A 60 -10.92 -7.74 18.69
CA ALA A 60 -11.35 -8.64 17.60
C ALA A 60 -12.58 -8.10 16.86
N TYR A 61 -13.54 -7.51 17.55
CA TYR A 61 -14.76 -6.95 16.97
C TYR A 61 -14.45 -5.86 15.93
N ILE A 62 -13.61 -4.88 16.29
CA ILE A 62 -13.20 -3.82 15.37
C ILE A 62 -12.42 -4.39 14.18
N HIS A 63 -11.56 -5.39 14.40
CA HIS A 63 -10.82 -6.04 13.31
C HIS A 63 -11.77 -6.71 12.32
N ASP A 64 -12.74 -7.48 12.82
CA ASP A 64 -13.74 -8.17 12.00
C ASP A 64 -14.58 -7.19 11.19
N ARG A 65 -15.12 -6.14 11.83
CA ARG A 65 -15.93 -5.12 11.16
C ARG A 65 -15.17 -4.35 10.08
N LEU A 66 -13.93 -3.96 10.34
CA LEU A 66 -13.10 -3.28 9.33
C LEU A 66 -12.71 -4.23 8.18
N SER A 67 -12.47 -5.50 8.47
CA SER A 67 -12.24 -6.52 7.44
C SER A 67 -13.47 -6.72 6.54
N SER A 68 -14.66 -6.73 7.13
CA SER A 68 -15.92 -6.80 6.38
C SER A 68 -16.13 -5.58 5.48
N LEU A 69 -15.81 -4.36 5.97
CA LEU A 69 -15.86 -3.15 5.14
C LEU A 69 -14.89 -3.21 3.95
N MET A 70 -13.67 -3.76 4.15
CA MET A 70 -12.72 -3.96 3.05
C MET A 70 -13.23 -4.97 2.01
N GLN A 71 -13.84 -6.07 2.46
CA GLN A 71 -14.43 -7.07 1.54
C GLN A 71 -15.61 -6.51 0.75
N ALA A 72 -16.37 -5.59 1.33
CA ALA A 72 -17.50 -4.90 0.70
C ALA A 72 -17.10 -3.67 -0.13
N ASN A 73 -15.80 -3.38 -0.29
CA ASN A 73 -15.27 -2.17 -0.95
C ASN A 73 -15.75 -0.84 -0.31
N LEU A 74 -16.13 -0.89 0.98
CA LEU A 74 -16.54 0.28 1.77
C LEU A 74 -15.39 0.87 2.60
N PHE A 75 -14.18 0.39 2.38
CA PHE A 75 -12.93 0.88 2.97
C PHE A 75 -12.02 1.32 1.82
N LYS A 76 -12.04 2.62 1.52
CA LYS A 76 -11.22 3.19 0.44
C LYS A 76 -9.77 3.34 0.87
N LYS A 77 -8.86 3.00 -0.02
CA LYS A 77 -7.40 3.11 0.15
C LYS A 77 -6.85 3.88 -1.04
N GLU A 78 -6.25 5.00 -0.76
CA GLU A 78 -5.69 5.88 -1.77
C GLU A 78 -4.19 6.05 -1.55
N TYR A 79 -3.46 6.06 -2.65
CA TYR A 79 -1.99 6.12 -2.67
C TYR A 79 -1.52 7.23 -3.58
N ILE A 80 -0.34 7.75 -3.31
CA ILE A 80 0.44 8.54 -4.25
C ILE A 80 1.64 7.69 -4.68
N ALA A 81 1.87 7.66 -5.97
CA ALA A 81 3.03 7.01 -6.58
C ALA A 81 3.75 8.01 -7.51
N VAL A 82 5.06 7.89 -7.63
CA VAL A 82 5.80 8.50 -8.74
C VAL A 82 6.19 7.39 -9.70
N CYS A 83 5.74 7.48 -10.96
CA CYS A 83 5.95 6.49 -12.00
C CYS A 83 6.90 7.01 -13.07
N GLU A 84 7.63 6.10 -13.75
CA GLU A 84 8.51 6.44 -14.86
C GLU A 84 7.71 6.82 -16.12
N GLY A 85 8.16 7.87 -16.81
CA GLY A 85 7.60 8.36 -18.07
C GLY A 85 6.33 9.21 -17.92
N PHE A 86 5.90 9.77 -19.07
CA PHE A 86 4.63 10.49 -19.20
C PHE A 86 3.56 9.53 -19.69
N PHE A 87 2.37 9.63 -19.10
CA PHE A 87 1.24 8.80 -19.47
C PHE A 87 0.51 9.38 -20.69
N GLU A 88 0.17 8.55 -21.67
CA GLU A 88 -0.73 8.94 -22.74
C GLU A 88 -2.14 9.22 -22.19
N GLU A 89 -2.70 8.25 -21.49
CA GLU A 89 -3.99 8.38 -20.82
C GLU A 89 -3.80 8.87 -19.38
N LYS A 90 -4.35 10.03 -19.06
CA LYS A 90 -4.17 10.68 -17.75
C LYS A 90 -4.97 10.03 -16.62
N GLU A 91 -5.95 9.22 -16.94
CA GLU A 91 -6.73 8.43 -15.98
C GLU A 91 -7.11 7.07 -16.58
N GLY A 92 -7.31 6.08 -15.73
CA GLY A 92 -7.68 4.77 -16.22
C GLY A 92 -7.93 3.74 -15.11
N THR A 93 -8.39 2.57 -15.56
CA THR A 93 -8.62 1.41 -14.71
C THR A 93 -7.85 0.22 -15.24
N ILE A 94 -6.98 -0.33 -14.39
CA ILE A 94 -6.24 -1.55 -14.68
C ILE A 94 -7.00 -2.71 -14.01
N SER A 95 -7.67 -3.53 -14.83
CA SER A 95 -8.35 -4.75 -14.40
C SER A 95 -7.57 -5.96 -14.92
N ALA A 96 -6.56 -6.40 -14.16
CA ALA A 96 -5.64 -7.43 -14.58
C ALA A 96 -5.32 -8.38 -13.40
N PRO A 97 -5.69 -9.69 -13.47
CA PRO A 97 -5.48 -10.62 -12.37
C PRO A 97 -4.00 -10.82 -12.06
N ILE A 98 -3.67 -10.92 -10.76
CA ILE A 98 -2.30 -11.05 -10.27
C ILE A 98 -2.05 -12.42 -9.68
N ALA A 99 -1.00 -13.10 -10.14
CA ALA A 99 -0.50 -14.36 -9.63
C ALA A 99 0.93 -14.23 -9.07
N ARG A 100 1.40 -15.27 -8.39
CA ARG A 100 2.83 -15.42 -8.09
C ARG A 100 3.58 -15.75 -9.39
N LYS A 101 4.68 -15.06 -9.66
CA LYS A 101 5.53 -15.34 -10.81
C LYS A 101 6.17 -16.74 -10.66
N LYS A 102 6.15 -17.51 -11.71
CA LYS A 102 6.76 -18.85 -11.73
C LYS A 102 8.24 -18.75 -11.31
N ASN A 103 8.69 -19.66 -10.48
CA ASN A 103 10.06 -19.73 -9.94
C ASN A 103 10.48 -18.52 -9.05
N SER A 104 9.55 -17.72 -8.56
CA SER A 104 9.82 -16.66 -7.59
C SER A 104 8.96 -16.80 -6.34
N ILE A 105 9.56 -16.62 -5.16
CA ILE A 105 8.84 -16.60 -3.88
C ILE A 105 8.32 -15.19 -3.56
N ILE A 106 8.89 -14.15 -4.18
CA ILE A 106 8.59 -12.74 -3.88
C ILE A 106 7.76 -12.09 -4.99
N GLU A 107 8.18 -12.23 -6.25
CA GLU A 107 7.59 -11.52 -7.39
C GLU A 107 6.16 -11.96 -7.69
N ARG A 108 5.40 -11.01 -8.20
CA ARG A 108 4.06 -11.19 -8.74
C ARG A 108 4.06 -10.80 -10.22
N CYS A 109 3.09 -11.27 -10.97
CA CYS A 109 2.89 -10.88 -12.36
C CYS A 109 1.41 -10.86 -12.70
N VAL A 110 1.05 -10.12 -13.74
CA VAL A 110 -0.26 -10.25 -14.36
C VAL A 110 -0.38 -11.63 -15.02
N SER A 111 -1.44 -12.33 -14.71
CA SER A 111 -1.70 -13.66 -15.24
C SER A 111 -3.20 -13.98 -15.18
N PRO A 112 -3.79 -14.57 -16.24
CA PRO A 112 -5.19 -14.96 -16.25
C PRO A 112 -5.54 -16.01 -15.17
N LEU A 113 -4.54 -16.73 -14.64
CA LEU A 113 -4.69 -17.68 -13.53
C LEU A 113 -4.59 -17.00 -12.15
N GLY A 114 -4.43 -15.69 -12.11
CA GLY A 114 -4.28 -14.91 -10.89
C GLY A 114 -5.60 -14.59 -10.19
N SER A 115 -5.47 -14.01 -9.01
CA SER A 115 -6.61 -13.44 -8.30
C SER A 115 -7.01 -12.09 -8.91
N SER A 116 -8.30 -11.83 -9.06
CA SER A 116 -8.83 -10.55 -9.56
C SER A 116 -8.19 -9.37 -8.82
N ALA A 117 -7.73 -8.38 -9.59
CA ALA A 117 -7.10 -7.18 -9.09
C ALA A 117 -7.54 -5.98 -9.93
N ILE A 118 -8.01 -4.91 -9.25
CA ILE A 118 -8.52 -3.69 -9.88
C ILE A 118 -7.85 -2.49 -9.23
N THR A 119 -7.25 -1.66 -10.06
CA THR A 119 -6.54 -0.43 -9.68
C THR A 119 -7.01 0.71 -10.56
N HIS A 120 -7.47 1.81 -9.97
CA HIS A 120 -7.77 3.05 -10.68
C HIS A 120 -6.60 4.01 -10.50
N TYR A 121 -6.29 4.78 -11.54
CA TYR A 121 -5.26 5.80 -11.47
C TYR A 121 -5.70 7.10 -12.12
N ASN A 122 -5.12 8.20 -11.64
CA ASN A 122 -5.23 9.53 -12.22
C ASN A 122 -3.89 10.24 -12.09
N VAL A 123 -3.36 10.75 -13.19
CA VAL A 123 -2.10 11.50 -13.23
C VAL A 123 -2.36 12.91 -12.69
N LEU A 124 -1.71 13.25 -11.59
CA LEU A 124 -1.83 14.55 -10.94
C LEU A 124 -0.90 15.59 -11.56
N LYS A 125 0.33 15.16 -11.89
CA LYS A 125 1.38 16.05 -12.38
C LYS A 125 2.39 15.25 -13.20
N GLU A 126 2.93 15.87 -14.23
CA GLU A 126 4.06 15.38 -15.02
C GLU A 126 5.23 16.35 -14.90
N PHE A 127 6.43 15.82 -14.79
CA PHE A 127 7.65 16.62 -14.62
C PHE A 127 8.88 15.83 -15.06
N SER A 128 9.97 16.54 -15.38
CA SER A 128 11.26 15.93 -15.69
C SER A 128 12.31 16.41 -14.68
N VAL A 129 13.16 15.51 -14.22
CA VAL A 129 14.30 15.79 -13.34
C VAL A 129 15.52 15.13 -13.95
N ASP A 130 16.58 15.92 -14.22
CA ASP A 130 17.84 15.45 -14.79
C ASP A 130 17.66 14.60 -16.07
N GLY A 131 16.67 14.98 -16.91
CA GLY A 131 16.37 14.29 -18.17
C GLY A 131 15.52 13.02 -18.02
N HIS A 132 15.05 12.71 -16.83
CA HIS A 132 14.12 11.60 -16.56
C HIS A 132 12.70 12.13 -16.45
N ASP A 133 11.83 11.66 -17.34
CA ASP A 133 10.40 11.98 -17.33
C ASP A 133 9.71 11.15 -16.27
N MET A 134 8.85 11.79 -15.48
CA MET A 134 8.13 11.17 -14.37
C MET A 134 6.72 11.73 -14.25
N SER A 135 5.84 10.93 -13.68
CA SER A 135 4.44 11.28 -13.39
C SER A 135 4.10 11.01 -11.93
N GLU A 136 3.56 12.00 -11.24
CA GLU A 136 2.90 11.81 -9.95
C GLU A 136 1.47 11.32 -10.17
N VAL A 137 1.15 10.17 -9.61
CA VAL A 137 -0.09 9.44 -9.88
C VAL A 137 -0.85 9.17 -8.60
N HIS A 138 -2.11 9.59 -8.57
CA HIS A 138 -3.07 9.19 -7.56
C HIS A 138 -3.63 7.80 -7.91
N VAL A 139 -3.62 6.90 -6.93
CA VAL A 139 -4.04 5.51 -7.14
C VAL A 139 -5.08 5.10 -6.12
N VAL A 140 -6.18 4.51 -6.57
CA VAL A 140 -7.26 3.97 -5.73
C VAL A 140 -7.38 2.47 -5.94
N LEU A 141 -7.46 1.71 -4.85
CA LEU A 141 -7.56 0.25 -4.89
C LEU A 141 -8.96 -0.25 -4.53
N GLU A 142 -9.60 -1.04 -5.41
CA GLU A 142 -10.74 -1.87 -5.04
C GLU A 142 -10.29 -3.17 -4.37
N THR A 143 -9.21 -3.76 -4.83
CA THR A 143 -8.63 -4.99 -4.31
C THR A 143 -7.30 -4.72 -3.60
N GLY A 144 -6.74 -5.69 -2.87
CA GLY A 144 -5.47 -5.54 -2.15
C GLY A 144 -4.55 -6.74 -2.31
N ARG A 145 -4.09 -7.03 -3.53
CA ARG A 145 -3.14 -8.12 -3.79
C ARG A 145 -1.72 -7.68 -3.44
N THR A 146 -0.87 -8.64 -3.14
CA THR A 146 0.56 -8.38 -2.87
C THR A 146 1.18 -7.66 -4.06
N HIS A 147 1.87 -6.54 -3.81
CA HIS A 147 2.53 -5.70 -4.81
C HIS A 147 1.59 -5.15 -5.90
N GLN A 148 0.27 -5.07 -5.68
CA GLN A 148 -0.71 -4.81 -6.74
C GLN A 148 -0.40 -3.54 -7.54
N ILE A 149 -0.21 -2.39 -6.89
CA ILE A 149 0.09 -1.12 -7.59
C ILE A 149 1.38 -1.25 -8.40
N ARG A 150 2.43 -1.80 -7.80
CA ARG A 150 3.75 -1.98 -8.40
C ARG A 150 3.68 -2.83 -9.68
N VAL A 151 2.96 -3.96 -9.60
CA VAL A 151 2.74 -4.87 -10.75
C VAL A 151 1.90 -4.22 -11.83
N HIS A 152 0.82 -3.53 -11.46
CA HIS A 152 -0.09 -2.90 -12.41
C HIS A 152 0.56 -1.72 -13.14
N MET A 153 1.32 -0.86 -12.44
CA MET A 153 2.03 0.25 -13.08
C MET A 153 3.10 -0.27 -14.04
N ALA A 154 3.88 -1.27 -13.64
CA ALA A 154 4.84 -1.90 -14.53
C ALA A 154 4.17 -2.60 -15.73
N TYR A 155 3.00 -3.21 -15.53
CA TYR A 155 2.24 -3.88 -16.60
C TYR A 155 1.77 -2.93 -17.70
N ILE A 156 1.41 -1.69 -17.35
CA ILE A 156 1.02 -0.66 -18.32
C ILE A 156 2.21 0.16 -18.86
N GLY A 157 3.47 -0.22 -18.53
CA GLY A 157 4.68 0.42 -19.06
C GLY A 157 5.21 1.59 -18.23
N HIS A 158 4.61 1.88 -17.07
CA HIS A 158 4.99 2.99 -16.18
C HIS A 158 5.38 2.47 -14.79
N PRO A 159 6.51 1.72 -14.62
CA PRO A 159 6.91 1.22 -13.32
C PRO A 159 7.11 2.34 -12.32
N ILE A 160 6.98 2.03 -11.04
CA ILE A 160 7.19 3.01 -9.97
C ILE A 160 8.69 3.32 -9.87
N VAL A 161 9.03 4.60 -9.81
CA VAL A 161 10.41 5.08 -9.66
C VAL A 161 11.07 4.44 -8.43
N GLY A 162 12.29 3.90 -8.59
CA GLY A 162 13.05 3.24 -7.54
C GLY A 162 12.56 1.83 -7.15
N ASP A 163 11.58 1.27 -7.86
CA ASP A 163 11.12 -0.10 -7.66
C ASP A 163 12.04 -1.10 -8.36
N THR A 164 13.06 -1.56 -7.67
CA THR A 164 14.07 -2.50 -8.20
C THR A 164 13.54 -3.90 -8.48
N LEU A 165 12.29 -4.22 -8.11
CA LEU A 165 11.67 -5.53 -8.37
C LEU A 165 10.86 -5.56 -9.67
N TYR A 166 10.24 -4.44 -10.05
CA TYR A 166 9.34 -4.34 -11.22
C TYR A 166 9.73 -3.24 -12.21
N GLY A 167 10.67 -2.39 -11.86
CA GLY A 167 11.24 -1.30 -12.66
C GLY A 167 12.75 -1.26 -12.54
N THR A 168 13.30 -0.07 -12.42
CA THR A 168 14.73 0.19 -12.38
C THR A 168 15.17 0.85 -11.06
N LYS A 169 16.46 0.76 -10.74
CA LYS A 169 17.03 1.56 -9.67
C LYS A 169 16.97 3.05 -10.06
N SER A 170 16.70 3.89 -9.09
CA SER A 170 16.68 5.34 -9.26
C SER A 170 17.77 6.00 -8.41
N ASP A 171 18.33 7.11 -8.89
CA ASP A 171 19.23 7.93 -8.11
C ASP A 171 18.50 8.96 -7.23
N PHE A 172 17.17 9.13 -7.44
CA PHE A 172 16.34 10.07 -6.69
C PHE A 172 15.76 9.48 -5.40
N ILE A 173 15.55 8.15 -5.38
CA ILE A 173 15.00 7.44 -4.24
C ILE A 173 15.47 5.97 -4.24
N ASP A 174 15.82 5.43 -3.08
CA ASP A 174 16.38 4.08 -2.90
C ASP A 174 15.30 2.99 -2.71
N ARG A 175 14.03 3.34 -2.88
CA ARG A 175 12.86 2.48 -2.71
C ARG A 175 11.78 2.81 -3.74
N GLN A 176 10.75 1.96 -3.86
CA GLN A 176 9.57 2.35 -4.64
C GLN A 176 8.96 3.65 -4.11
N ALA A 177 8.81 4.63 -4.98
CA ALA A 177 8.18 5.91 -4.71
C ALA A 177 6.66 5.74 -4.58
N LEU A 178 6.22 5.10 -3.48
CA LEU A 178 4.83 4.74 -3.21
C LEU A 178 4.47 5.03 -1.75
N HIS A 179 3.35 5.75 -1.54
CA HIS A 179 2.88 6.16 -0.24
C HIS A 179 1.36 5.96 -0.09
N ALA A 180 0.93 5.28 0.96
CA ALA A 180 -0.48 5.13 1.33
C ALA A 180 -0.95 6.39 2.07
N TYR A 181 -1.43 7.38 1.32
CA TYR A 181 -1.64 8.72 1.85
C TYR A 181 -3.02 8.94 2.47
N LYS A 182 -4.04 8.14 2.08
CA LYS A 182 -5.39 8.35 2.58
C LYS A 182 -6.16 7.03 2.74
N VAL A 183 -6.97 6.98 3.80
CA VAL A 183 -8.00 5.95 3.99
C VAL A 183 -9.32 6.59 4.38
N GLU A 184 -10.42 6.04 3.87
CA GLU A 184 -11.77 6.49 4.17
C GLU A 184 -12.68 5.30 4.46
N PHE A 185 -13.39 5.33 5.59
CA PHE A 185 -14.32 4.29 6.00
C PHE A 185 -15.28 4.78 7.09
N VAL A 186 -16.42 4.10 7.26
CA VAL A 186 -17.35 4.36 8.36
C VAL A 186 -16.86 3.66 9.63
N HIS A 187 -16.71 4.43 10.71
CA HIS A 187 -16.25 3.88 12.00
C HIS A 187 -17.25 2.87 12.56
N PRO A 188 -16.84 1.61 12.86
CA PRO A 188 -17.76 0.50 13.13
C PRO A 188 -18.66 0.66 14.36
N ILE A 189 -18.33 1.54 15.29
CA ILE A 189 -19.12 1.78 16.52
C ILE A 189 -19.91 3.07 16.41
N SER A 190 -19.26 4.18 16.04
CA SER A 190 -19.91 5.50 16.05
C SER A 190 -20.73 5.80 14.80
N GLY A 191 -20.58 5.03 13.73
CA GLY A 191 -21.20 5.31 12.43
C GLY A 191 -20.68 6.55 11.73
N LYS A 192 -19.67 7.24 12.26
CA LYS A 192 -19.09 8.45 11.65
C LYS A 192 -18.17 8.07 10.50
N LEU A 193 -18.25 8.80 9.39
CA LEU A 193 -17.27 8.70 8.31
C LEU A 193 -15.92 9.24 8.83
N LEU A 194 -14.89 8.43 8.72
CA LEU A 194 -13.50 8.81 8.99
C LEU A 194 -12.76 8.95 7.66
N CYS A 195 -12.14 10.11 7.48
CA CYS A 195 -11.22 10.39 6.40
C CYS A 195 -9.88 10.77 7.03
N ILE A 196 -8.86 9.95 6.84
CA ILE A 196 -7.56 10.08 7.48
C ILE A 196 -6.52 10.25 6.39
N ASN A 197 -5.81 11.36 6.44
CA ASN A 197 -4.75 11.70 5.49
C ASN A 197 -3.39 11.64 6.19
N CYS A 198 -2.38 11.28 5.42
CA CYS A 198 -0.99 11.28 5.81
C CYS A 198 -0.16 11.81 4.65
N ASN A 199 0.38 13.01 4.78
CA ASN A 199 1.18 13.61 3.72
C ASN A 199 2.49 12.83 3.53
N TRP A 200 2.89 12.71 2.30
CA TRP A 200 4.22 12.21 1.95
C TRP A 200 5.26 13.30 2.26
N SER A 201 6.21 13.01 3.12
CA SER A 201 7.20 13.97 3.64
C SER A 201 8.65 13.58 3.26
N GLU A 202 8.85 13.11 2.03
CA GLU A 202 10.19 12.82 1.50
C GLU A 202 10.52 13.70 0.30
#